data_482d6ad9b20150d57a5b95344ddc0d87
#
_entry.id   482d6ad9b20150d57a5b95344ddc0d87
#
_cell.length_a   1.000
_cell.length_b   1.000
_cell.length_c   1.000
_cell.angle_alpha   90.00
_cell.angle_beta   90.00
_cell.angle_gamma   90.00
#
_symmetry.space_group_name_H-M   'P 1'
#
loop_
_entity.id
_entity.type
_entity.pdbx_description
1 polymer ?
#
loop_
_entity_poly.entity_id
_entity_poly.type
_entity_poly.pdbx_seq_one_letter_code
_entity_poly.pdbx_strand_id
1 'polypeptide(L)'
;CVWLGIAVQNPNTPFGIFIVIALLCGFAGANFASSMGNISFFFPKAKQGSALGINGGLGNLGVSVMQLVAPLVIFVPVFAFLGVNGVPQADGSVMSLANAAWIWVPLLAIATIAAWSGMNDIASSRASIADQLPVLQRLHLWLLSLLYLATFGSFIGFSAGFAMLAKTQFPDVNILRLAFFGPFIGAIARSVGGAISDKFGGVRVTLINFIFMAIFSALLFLTLPGTGSGNFIAFYAVFMG
;
A
#
# COMPACT_ATOMS: atom_id res chain seq x y z
N CYS A 1 8.00 -12.88 -2.73
CA CYS A 1 7.22 -13.70 -1.78
C CYS A 1 7.86 -15.05 -1.52
N VAL A 2 8.18 -15.87 -2.57
CA VAL A 2 8.77 -17.21 -2.36
C VAL A 2 10.07 -17.13 -1.56
N TRP A 3 11.02 -16.33 -2.01
CA TRP A 3 12.31 -16.18 -1.33
C TRP A 3 12.19 -15.58 0.08
N LEU A 4 11.28 -14.62 0.28
CA LEU A 4 11.02 -14.10 1.62
C LEU A 4 10.56 -15.20 2.58
N GLY A 5 9.61 -16.03 2.16
CA GLY A 5 9.10 -17.12 3.00
C GLY A 5 10.15 -18.19 3.31
N ILE A 6 11.12 -18.43 2.41
CA ILE A 6 12.27 -19.29 2.69
C ILE A 6 13.23 -18.63 3.68
N ALA A 7 13.54 -17.34 3.46
CA ALA A 7 14.51 -16.61 4.27
C ALA A 7 14.08 -16.46 5.73
N VAL A 8 12.79 -16.25 6.00
CA VAL A 8 12.28 -16.08 7.38
C VAL A 8 12.22 -17.35 8.19
N GLN A 9 12.34 -18.52 7.54
CA GLN A 9 12.37 -19.82 8.24
C GLN A 9 13.74 -20.15 8.81
N ASN A 10 14.80 -19.55 8.28
CA ASN A 10 16.15 -19.81 8.75
C ASN A 10 16.63 -18.64 9.63
N PRO A 11 16.81 -18.86 10.95
CA PRO A 11 17.25 -17.80 11.88
C PRO A 11 18.67 -17.28 11.57
N ASN A 12 19.48 -18.04 10.82
CA ASN A 12 20.82 -17.64 10.43
C ASN A 12 20.86 -16.84 9.13
N THR A 13 19.69 -16.50 8.53
CA THR A 13 19.66 -15.70 7.31
C THR A 13 20.24 -14.31 7.58
N PRO A 14 21.31 -13.90 6.88
CA PRO A 14 21.93 -12.60 7.07
C PRO A 14 20.94 -11.45 6.74
N PHE A 15 21.01 -10.37 7.51
CA PHE A 15 20.16 -9.18 7.28
C PHE A 15 20.28 -8.63 5.85
N GLY A 16 21.48 -8.72 5.24
CA GLY A 16 21.70 -8.30 3.86
C GLY A 16 20.79 -8.99 2.85
N ILE A 17 20.41 -10.26 3.08
CA ILE A 17 19.46 -10.97 2.22
C ILE A 17 18.07 -10.33 2.30
N PHE A 18 17.62 -9.91 3.48
CA PHE A 18 16.34 -9.21 3.63
C PHE A 18 16.35 -7.86 2.92
N ILE A 19 17.47 -7.14 2.92
CA ILE A 19 17.62 -5.90 2.15
C ILE A 19 17.46 -6.19 0.64
N VAL A 20 18.12 -7.22 0.12
CA VAL A 20 17.99 -7.59 -1.29
C VAL A 20 16.55 -7.99 -1.63
N ILE A 21 15.90 -8.79 -0.78
CA ILE A 21 14.50 -9.17 -0.97
C ILE A 21 13.59 -7.92 -0.97
N ALA A 22 13.82 -6.98 -0.06
CA ALA A 22 13.06 -5.73 -0.01
C ALA A 22 13.24 -4.88 -1.28
N LEU A 23 14.47 -4.78 -1.79
CA LEU A 23 14.75 -4.12 -3.07
C LEU A 23 14.02 -4.79 -4.23
N LEU A 24 14.03 -6.13 -4.29
CA LEU A 24 13.28 -6.87 -5.31
C LEU A 24 11.77 -6.69 -5.18
N CYS A 25 11.24 -6.57 -3.97
CA CYS A 25 9.83 -6.23 -3.77
C CYS A 25 9.46 -4.85 -4.32
N GLY A 26 10.41 -3.91 -4.35
CA GLY A 26 10.23 -2.60 -4.99
C GLY A 26 9.89 -2.67 -6.47
N PHE A 27 10.43 -3.65 -7.20
CA PHE A 27 10.07 -3.87 -8.61
C PHE A 27 8.59 -4.21 -8.82
N ALA A 28 7.95 -4.88 -7.86
CA ALA A 28 6.51 -5.13 -7.92
C ALA A 28 5.70 -3.82 -7.90
N GLY A 29 6.19 -2.80 -7.21
CA GLY A 29 5.60 -1.46 -7.20
C GLY A 29 5.65 -0.76 -8.56
N ALA A 30 6.62 -1.09 -9.43
CA ALA A 30 6.74 -0.53 -10.76
C ALA A 30 5.54 -0.89 -11.68
N ASN A 31 4.87 -2.02 -11.43
CA ASN A 31 3.66 -2.41 -12.16
C ASN A 31 2.53 -1.39 -12.01
N PHE A 32 2.50 -0.63 -10.91
CA PHE A 32 1.54 0.46 -10.72
C PHE A 32 1.67 1.52 -11.82
N ALA A 33 2.89 1.96 -12.13
CA ALA A 33 3.12 2.96 -13.18
C ALA A 33 2.71 2.43 -14.56
N SER A 34 3.01 1.17 -14.86
CA SER A 34 2.62 0.51 -16.10
C SER A 34 1.09 0.45 -16.26
N SER A 35 0.37 0.04 -15.20
CA SER A 35 -1.10 -0.04 -15.26
C SER A 35 -1.75 1.34 -15.40
N MET A 36 -1.24 2.35 -14.71
CA MET A 36 -1.73 3.74 -14.81
C MET A 36 -1.51 4.32 -16.22
N GLY A 37 -0.32 4.09 -16.79
CA GLY A 37 -0.03 4.46 -18.17
C GLY A 37 -1.00 3.82 -19.15
N ASN A 38 -1.21 2.52 -19.02
CA ASN A 38 -2.10 1.76 -19.91
C ASN A 38 -3.56 2.24 -19.82
N ILE A 39 -4.09 2.44 -18.62
CA ILE A 39 -5.45 2.95 -18.40
C ILE A 39 -5.66 4.32 -19.05
N SER A 40 -4.66 5.20 -19.04
CA SER A 40 -4.79 6.53 -19.63
C SER A 40 -5.02 6.49 -21.14
N PHE A 41 -4.67 5.42 -21.84
CA PHE A 41 -4.94 5.21 -23.25
C PHE A 41 -6.30 4.55 -23.54
N PHE A 42 -6.82 3.76 -22.59
CA PHE A 42 -8.10 3.06 -22.76
C PHE A 42 -9.31 3.95 -22.50
N PHE A 43 -9.18 4.98 -21.66
CA PHE A 43 -10.32 5.79 -21.21
C PHE A 43 -10.28 7.21 -21.75
N PRO A 44 -11.44 7.78 -22.13
CA PRO A 44 -11.52 9.18 -22.57
C PRO A 44 -11.17 10.12 -21.42
N LYS A 45 -10.60 11.30 -21.76
CA LYS A 45 -10.14 12.30 -20.76
C LYS A 45 -11.17 12.64 -19.70
N ALA A 46 -12.45 12.70 -20.06
CA ALA A 46 -13.56 13.01 -19.14
C ALA A 46 -13.80 11.95 -18.04
N LYS A 47 -13.25 10.74 -18.19
CA LYS A 47 -13.40 9.63 -17.25
C LYS A 47 -12.07 9.09 -16.74
N GLN A 48 -10.97 9.72 -17.07
CA GLN A 48 -9.64 9.27 -16.67
C GLN A 48 -9.43 9.33 -15.16
N GLY A 49 -9.94 10.37 -14.48
CA GLY A 49 -9.84 10.50 -13.03
C GLY A 49 -10.54 9.32 -12.33
N SER A 50 -11.75 8.97 -12.75
CA SER A 50 -12.49 7.82 -12.22
C SER A 50 -11.75 6.51 -12.48
N ALA A 51 -11.28 6.28 -13.70
CA ALA A 51 -10.59 5.03 -14.07
C ALA A 51 -9.26 4.88 -13.31
N LEU A 52 -8.45 5.93 -13.24
CA LEU A 52 -7.19 5.94 -12.51
C LEU A 52 -7.41 5.85 -10.99
N GLY A 53 -8.47 6.53 -10.49
CA GLY A 53 -8.86 6.47 -9.08
C GLY A 53 -9.29 5.07 -8.65
N ILE A 54 -10.11 4.39 -9.44
CA ILE A 54 -10.54 3.01 -9.18
C ILE A 54 -9.34 2.05 -9.25
N ASN A 55 -8.51 2.15 -10.28
CA ASN A 55 -7.33 1.29 -10.40
C ASN A 55 -6.37 1.49 -9.22
N GLY A 56 -6.06 2.74 -8.89
CA GLY A 56 -5.19 3.05 -7.76
C GLY A 56 -5.81 2.70 -6.40
N GLY A 57 -7.12 2.90 -6.24
CA GLY A 57 -7.83 2.54 -5.03
C GLY A 57 -7.87 1.03 -4.80
N LEU A 58 -8.27 0.25 -5.81
CA LEU A 58 -8.28 -1.22 -5.72
C LEU A 58 -6.86 -1.78 -5.50
N GLY A 59 -5.84 -1.19 -6.15
CA GLY A 59 -4.45 -1.56 -5.90
C GLY A 59 -4.03 -1.31 -4.45
N ASN A 60 -4.40 -0.16 -3.89
CA ASN A 60 -4.10 0.18 -2.49
C ASN A 60 -4.88 -0.68 -1.48
N LEU A 61 -6.04 -1.22 -1.87
CA LEU A 61 -6.79 -2.16 -1.03
C LEU A 61 -5.94 -3.39 -0.65
N GLY A 62 -4.98 -3.78 -1.50
CA GLY A 62 -4.03 -4.85 -1.21
C GLY A 62 -3.24 -4.62 0.09
N VAL A 63 -2.91 -3.37 0.43
CA VAL A 63 -2.23 -3.04 1.70
C VAL A 63 -3.13 -3.37 2.89
N SER A 64 -4.41 -3.01 2.81
CA SER A 64 -5.40 -3.32 3.84
C SER A 64 -5.62 -4.83 3.99
N VAL A 65 -5.78 -5.54 2.87
CA VAL A 65 -5.97 -7.00 2.87
C VAL A 65 -4.75 -7.69 3.47
N MET A 66 -3.53 -7.25 3.14
CA MET A 66 -2.31 -7.80 3.73
C MET A 66 -2.26 -7.58 5.24
N GLN A 67 -2.57 -6.39 5.72
CA GLN A 67 -2.57 -6.07 7.15
C GLN A 67 -3.63 -6.85 7.93
N LEU A 68 -4.74 -7.20 7.30
CA LEU A 68 -5.78 -8.04 7.88
C LEU A 68 -5.40 -9.53 7.86
N VAL A 69 -4.92 -10.02 6.72
CA VAL A 69 -4.69 -11.46 6.49
C VAL A 69 -3.40 -11.95 7.13
N ALA A 70 -2.30 -11.17 7.06
CA ALA A 70 -1.01 -11.61 7.56
C ALA A 70 -1.03 -12.00 9.05
N PRO A 71 -1.60 -11.22 9.99
CA PRO A 71 -1.70 -11.62 11.39
C PRO A 71 -2.55 -12.88 11.64
N LEU A 72 -3.47 -13.19 10.74
CA LEU A 72 -4.32 -14.37 10.86
C LEU A 72 -3.61 -15.63 10.38
N VAL A 73 -2.95 -15.57 9.23
CA VAL A 73 -2.35 -16.74 8.59
C VAL A 73 -1.05 -17.21 9.24
N ILE A 74 -0.36 -16.36 10.00
CA ILE A 74 0.87 -16.74 10.68
C ILE A 74 0.64 -17.79 11.78
N PHE A 75 -0.57 -17.89 12.33
CA PHE A 75 -0.94 -18.86 13.36
C PHE A 75 -1.70 -20.09 12.81
N VAL A 76 -1.90 -20.17 11.50
CA VAL A 76 -2.59 -21.29 10.86
C VAL A 76 -1.59 -22.11 10.06
N PRO A 77 -1.57 -23.45 10.14
CA PRO A 77 -0.59 -24.30 9.44
C PRO A 77 -0.93 -24.47 7.95
N VAL A 78 -1.14 -23.35 7.22
CA VAL A 78 -1.58 -23.33 5.82
C VAL A 78 -0.61 -24.07 4.90
N PHE A 79 0.69 -23.91 5.12
CA PHE A 79 1.75 -24.49 4.29
C PHE A 79 2.58 -25.55 5.03
N ALA A 80 2.02 -26.19 6.06
CA ALA A 80 2.70 -27.26 6.81
C ALA A 80 3.12 -28.41 5.89
N PHE A 81 2.35 -28.70 4.84
CA PHE A 81 2.66 -29.72 3.83
C PHE A 81 3.92 -29.40 2.99
N LEU A 82 4.40 -28.15 2.99
CA LEU A 82 5.66 -27.73 2.36
C LEU A 82 6.82 -27.69 3.37
N GLY A 83 6.66 -28.27 4.56
CA GLY A 83 7.71 -28.30 5.59
C GLY A 83 7.90 -26.98 6.32
N VAL A 84 6.90 -26.10 6.32
CA VAL A 84 6.93 -24.87 7.12
C VAL A 84 6.84 -25.21 8.60
N ASN A 85 7.97 -25.10 9.29
CA ASN A 85 8.07 -25.26 10.72
C ASN A 85 7.83 -23.91 11.38
N GLY A 86 6.78 -23.80 12.19
CA GLY A 86 6.54 -22.61 12.98
C GLY A 86 7.40 -22.57 14.24
N VAL A 87 7.56 -21.39 14.81
CA VAL A 87 8.25 -21.17 16.07
C VAL A 87 7.23 -21.24 17.22
N PRO A 88 7.40 -22.15 18.20
CA PRO A 88 6.54 -22.19 19.37
C PRO A 88 6.59 -20.86 20.13
N GLN A 89 5.43 -20.36 20.53
CA GLN A 89 5.27 -19.16 21.33
C GLN A 89 5.05 -19.54 22.81
N ALA A 90 5.23 -18.58 23.71
CA ALA A 90 5.06 -18.78 25.15
C ALA A 90 3.62 -19.17 25.56
N ASP A 91 2.63 -18.83 24.73
CA ASP A 91 1.21 -19.18 24.92
C ASP A 91 0.83 -20.57 24.36
N GLY A 92 1.80 -21.33 23.84
CA GLY A 92 1.59 -22.65 23.23
C GLY A 92 1.16 -22.60 21.77
N SER A 93 0.95 -21.43 21.19
CA SER A 93 0.69 -21.27 19.75
C SER A 93 1.96 -21.48 18.93
N VAL A 94 1.81 -21.85 17.66
CA VAL A 94 2.92 -21.98 16.72
C VAL A 94 2.84 -20.87 15.67
N MET A 95 3.84 -20.02 15.60
CA MET A 95 3.89 -18.89 14.67
C MET A 95 4.76 -19.21 13.46
N SER A 96 4.17 -19.22 12.27
CA SER A 96 4.83 -19.49 10.99
C SER A 96 4.87 -18.22 10.12
N LEU A 97 5.93 -17.41 10.25
CA LEU A 97 6.09 -16.15 9.50
C LEU A 97 6.11 -16.36 7.98
N ALA A 98 6.58 -17.52 7.51
CA ALA A 98 6.59 -17.83 6.08
C ALA A 98 5.19 -17.80 5.44
N ASN A 99 4.15 -18.13 6.22
CA ASN A 99 2.77 -18.12 5.74
C ASN A 99 2.33 -16.70 5.28
N ALA A 100 2.77 -15.65 5.97
CA ALA A 100 2.49 -14.27 5.59
C ALA A 100 3.06 -13.88 4.21
N ALA A 101 4.15 -14.55 3.79
CA ALA A 101 4.75 -14.34 2.47
C ALA A 101 4.15 -15.29 1.40
N TRP A 102 3.94 -16.55 1.73
CA TRP A 102 3.57 -17.57 0.77
C TRP A 102 2.09 -17.58 0.40
N ILE A 103 1.21 -17.06 1.26
CA ILE A 103 -0.23 -16.94 0.97
C ILE A 103 -0.51 -16.13 -0.32
N TRP A 104 0.39 -15.24 -0.68
CA TRP A 104 0.27 -14.41 -1.88
C TRP A 104 0.75 -15.08 -3.15
N VAL A 105 1.55 -16.15 -3.05
CA VAL A 105 2.15 -16.82 -4.23
C VAL A 105 1.10 -17.37 -5.18
N PRO A 106 0.07 -18.11 -4.73
CA PRO A 106 -0.99 -18.58 -5.64
C PRO A 106 -1.75 -17.44 -6.32
N LEU A 107 -2.06 -16.38 -5.58
CA LEU A 107 -2.77 -15.20 -6.12
C LEU A 107 -1.93 -14.47 -7.16
N LEU A 108 -0.62 -14.32 -6.91
CA LEU A 108 0.30 -13.72 -7.88
C LEU A 108 0.46 -14.59 -9.13
N ALA A 109 0.49 -15.92 -8.99
CA ALA A 109 0.51 -16.83 -10.12
C ALA A 109 -0.77 -16.70 -10.98
N ILE A 110 -1.94 -16.68 -10.36
CA ILE A 110 -3.22 -16.46 -11.04
C ILE A 110 -3.22 -15.09 -11.76
N ALA A 111 -2.81 -14.03 -11.07
CA ALA A 111 -2.74 -12.69 -11.66
C ALA A 111 -1.77 -12.64 -12.85
N THR A 112 -0.63 -13.33 -12.78
CA THR A 112 0.33 -13.41 -13.88
C THR A 112 -0.25 -14.12 -15.09
N ILE A 113 -0.92 -15.27 -14.88
CA ILE A 113 -1.58 -16.02 -15.95
C ILE A 113 -2.72 -15.19 -16.57
N ALA A 114 -3.52 -14.52 -15.73
CA ALA A 114 -4.61 -13.67 -16.21
C ALA A 114 -4.08 -12.48 -17.03
N ALA A 115 -2.98 -11.86 -16.60
CA ALA A 115 -2.34 -10.79 -17.36
C ALA A 115 -1.78 -11.29 -18.68
N TRP A 116 -1.11 -12.43 -18.70
CA TRP A 116 -0.57 -13.04 -19.91
C TRP A 116 -1.64 -13.39 -20.93
N SER A 117 -2.77 -13.93 -20.48
CA SER A 117 -3.84 -14.41 -21.37
C SER A 117 -4.87 -13.34 -21.74
N GLY A 118 -5.08 -12.34 -20.90
CA GLY A 118 -6.18 -11.37 -21.04
C GLY A 118 -5.76 -9.94 -21.34
N MET A 119 -4.48 -9.57 -21.16
CA MET A 119 -4.04 -8.20 -21.44
C MET A 119 -3.47 -8.08 -22.85
N ASN A 120 -3.81 -6.96 -23.51
CA ASN A 120 -3.30 -6.63 -24.82
C ASN A 120 -2.43 -5.37 -24.77
N ASP A 121 -1.30 -5.41 -25.46
CA ASP A 121 -0.45 -4.23 -25.66
C ASP A 121 -1.07 -3.28 -26.68
N ILE A 122 -1.20 -2.01 -26.32
CA ILE A 122 -1.63 -0.97 -27.25
C ILE A 122 -0.40 -0.39 -27.96
N ALA A 123 -0.40 -0.45 -29.28
CA ALA A 123 0.72 0.07 -30.08
C ALA A 123 1.00 1.56 -29.82
N SER A 124 -0.05 2.37 -29.58
CA SER A 124 0.06 3.79 -29.26
C SER A 124 0.69 4.10 -27.89
N SER A 125 0.75 3.12 -26.99
CA SER A 125 1.39 3.29 -25.67
C SER A 125 2.89 2.96 -25.70
N ARG A 126 3.40 2.43 -26.80
CA ARG A 126 4.81 2.09 -26.97
C ARG A 126 5.61 3.34 -27.34
N ALA A 127 6.40 3.84 -26.43
CA ALA A 127 7.36 4.91 -26.69
C ALA A 127 8.76 4.43 -26.32
N SER A 128 9.77 4.83 -27.10
CA SER A 128 11.15 4.55 -26.77
C SER A 128 11.58 5.34 -25.52
N ILE A 129 12.58 4.87 -24.81
CA ILE A 129 13.14 5.60 -23.66
C ILE A 129 13.65 7.00 -24.12
N ALA A 130 14.25 7.07 -25.31
CA ALA A 130 14.73 8.34 -25.86
C ALA A 130 13.60 9.35 -26.09
N ASP A 131 12.43 8.91 -26.53
CA ASP A 131 11.23 9.76 -26.72
C ASP A 131 10.64 10.25 -25.39
N GLN A 132 10.91 9.53 -24.30
CA GLN A 132 10.40 9.87 -22.96
C GLN A 132 11.34 10.80 -22.18
N LEU A 133 12.65 10.78 -22.43
CA LEU A 133 13.64 11.59 -21.72
C LEU A 133 13.31 13.12 -21.70
N PRO A 134 12.80 13.75 -22.79
CA PRO A 134 12.44 15.16 -22.77
C PRO A 134 11.39 15.54 -21.72
N VAL A 135 10.60 14.57 -21.21
CA VAL A 135 9.64 14.82 -20.14
C VAL A 135 10.34 15.26 -18.86
N LEU A 136 11.57 14.79 -18.60
CA LEU A 136 12.36 15.20 -17.44
C LEU A 136 12.73 16.70 -17.42
N GLN A 137 12.67 17.36 -18.56
CA GLN A 137 12.92 18.80 -18.67
C GLN A 137 11.68 19.65 -18.33
N ARG A 138 10.51 19.03 -18.18
CA ARG A 138 9.25 19.72 -17.88
C ARG A 138 9.11 19.96 -16.38
N LEU A 139 9.05 21.22 -15.95
CA LEU A 139 8.84 21.60 -14.55
C LEU A 139 7.57 20.95 -13.97
N HIS A 140 6.50 20.85 -14.76
CA HIS A 140 5.25 20.22 -14.33
C HIS A 140 5.43 18.78 -13.89
N LEU A 141 6.36 18.01 -14.50
CA LEU A 141 6.65 16.65 -14.05
C LEU A 141 7.12 16.65 -12.59
N TRP A 142 8.10 17.50 -12.27
CA TRP A 142 8.69 17.57 -10.94
C TRP A 142 7.70 18.07 -9.89
N LEU A 143 6.88 19.05 -10.23
CA LEU A 143 5.82 19.53 -9.35
C LEU A 143 4.78 18.45 -9.06
N LEU A 144 4.30 17.74 -10.09
CA LEU A 144 3.35 16.65 -9.91
C LEU A 144 3.96 15.46 -9.16
N SER A 145 5.25 15.17 -9.40
CA SER A 145 5.97 14.13 -8.66
C SER A 145 6.12 14.47 -7.18
N LEU A 146 6.38 15.74 -6.85
CA LEU A 146 6.45 16.22 -5.47
C LEU A 146 5.07 16.10 -4.78
N LEU A 147 4.00 16.53 -5.46
CA LEU A 147 2.63 16.38 -4.93
C LEU A 147 2.26 14.91 -4.73
N TYR A 148 2.65 14.04 -5.67
CA TYR A 148 2.41 12.61 -5.55
C TYR A 148 3.24 11.98 -4.42
N LEU A 149 4.49 12.40 -4.26
CA LEU A 149 5.33 11.99 -3.13
C LEU A 149 4.69 12.37 -1.79
N ALA A 150 4.15 13.58 -1.69
CA ALA A 150 3.49 14.04 -0.46
C ALA A 150 2.22 13.24 -0.15
N THR A 151 1.36 12.98 -1.14
CA THR A 151 0.09 12.26 -0.91
C THR A 151 0.29 10.75 -0.78
N PHE A 152 0.96 10.12 -1.74
CA PHE A 152 1.15 8.67 -1.74
C PHE A 152 2.20 8.23 -0.72
N GLY A 153 3.26 9.02 -0.55
CA GLY A 153 4.27 8.79 0.48
C GLY A 153 3.68 8.85 1.88
N SER A 154 2.80 9.82 2.16
CA SER A 154 2.06 9.88 3.42
C SER A 154 1.16 8.66 3.61
N PHE A 155 0.39 8.27 2.59
CA PHE A 155 -0.45 7.08 2.65
C PHE A 155 0.35 5.82 3.02
N ILE A 156 1.47 5.58 2.36
CA ILE A 156 2.33 4.41 2.64
C ILE A 156 3.00 4.55 4.02
N GLY A 157 3.55 5.72 4.33
CA GLY A 157 4.22 5.98 5.59
C GLY A 157 3.31 5.81 6.80
N PHE A 158 2.13 6.40 6.76
CA PHE A 158 1.13 6.25 7.83
C PHE A 158 0.57 4.83 7.89
N SER A 159 0.30 4.19 6.75
CA SER A 159 -0.19 2.80 6.73
C SER A 159 0.81 1.82 7.33
N ALA A 160 2.10 1.96 7.01
CA ALA A 160 3.16 1.10 7.55
C ALA A 160 3.51 1.45 9.00
N GLY A 161 3.54 2.75 9.33
CA GLY A 161 3.94 3.26 10.65
C GLY A 161 2.86 3.16 11.71
N PHE A 162 1.57 3.08 11.32
CA PHE A 162 0.45 3.11 12.25
C PHE A 162 0.56 2.08 13.36
N ALA A 163 0.78 0.81 13.01
CA ALA A 163 0.81 -0.27 14.00
C ALA A 163 1.93 -0.07 15.04
N MET A 164 3.10 0.41 14.59
CA MET A 164 4.22 0.68 15.48
C MET A 164 3.95 1.91 16.36
N LEU A 165 3.49 3.01 15.77
CA LEU A 165 3.16 4.24 16.48
C LEU A 165 2.08 3.99 17.54
N ALA A 166 0.98 3.35 17.13
CA ALA A 166 -0.14 3.09 18.02
C ALA A 166 0.23 2.13 19.15
N LYS A 167 1.03 1.09 18.89
CA LYS A 167 1.53 0.18 19.92
C LYS A 167 2.44 0.88 20.93
N THR A 168 3.24 1.84 20.47
CA THR A 168 4.15 2.60 21.35
C THR A 168 3.39 3.60 22.23
N GLN A 169 2.36 4.25 21.67
CA GLN A 169 1.60 5.29 22.36
C GLN A 169 0.43 4.73 23.19
N PHE A 170 -0.11 3.58 22.80
CA PHE A 170 -1.28 2.92 23.42
C PHE A 170 -1.03 1.43 23.58
N PRO A 171 -0.14 1.00 24.51
CA PRO A 171 0.31 -0.39 24.64
C PRO A 171 -0.81 -1.37 25.00
N ASP A 172 -1.88 -0.90 25.66
CA ASP A 172 -2.99 -1.72 26.13
C ASP A 172 -4.02 -2.07 25.03
N VAL A 173 -3.88 -1.48 23.84
CA VAL A 173 -4.82 -1.68 22.73
C VAL A 173 -4.30 -2.75 21.75
N ASN A 174 -5.20 -3.64 21.32
CA ASN A 174 -4.87 -4.63 20.28
C ASN A 174 -4.88 -3.99 18.89
N ILE A 175 -3.77 -3.36 18.54
CA ILE A 175 -3.62 -2.56 17.32
C ILE A 175 -3.68 -3.41 16.05
N LEU A 176 -3.21 -4.67 16.08
CA LEU A 176 -3.13 -5.53 14.89
C LEU A 176 -4.50 -5.78 14.25
N ARG A 177 -5.57 -5.76 15.04
CA ARG A 177 -6.94 -5.92 14.53
C ARG A 177 -7.52 -4.65 13.92
N LEU A 178 -6.88 -3.51 14.10
CA LEU A 178 -7.38 -2.19 13.69
C LEU A 178 -6.56 -1.57 12.56
N ALA A 179 -5.33 -2.03 12.37
CA ALA A 179 -4.38 -1.42 11.43
C ALA A 179 -4.88 -1.39 9.97
N PHE A 180 -5.64 -2.41 9.54
CA PHE A 180 -6.12 -2.53 8.17
C PHE A 180 -7.15 -1.46 7.77
N PHE A 181 -7.83 -0.82 8.72
CA PHE A 181 -8.86 0.17 8.41
C PHE A 181 -8.31 1.43 7.75
N GLY A 182 -7.11 1.90 8.13
CA GLY A 182 -6.50 3.08 7.52
C GLY A 182 -6.32 2.94 6.01
N PRO A 183 -5.55 1.94 5.55
CA PRO A 183 -5.42 1.67 4.12
C PRO A 183 -6.73 1.36 3.42
N PHE A 184 -7.71 0.75 4.12
CA PHE A 184 -9.03 0.47 3.58
C PHE A 184 -9.80 1.76 3.24
N ILE A 185 -9.87 2.69 4.20
CA ILE A 185 -10.52 3.99 4.00
C ILE A 185 -9.79 4.78 2.90
N GLY A 186 -8.47 4.81 2.94
CA GLY A 186 -7.66 5.48 1.92
C GLY A 186 -7.86 4.92 0.51
N ALA A 187 -8.04 3.60 0.38
CA ALA A 187 -8.33 2.95 -0.90
C ALA A 187 -9.69 3.39 -1.47
N ILE A 188 -10.73 3.45 -0.62
CA ILE A 188 -12.06 3.94 -0.99
C ILE A 188 -11.99 5.42 -1.35
N ALA A 189 -11.38 6.24 -0.49
CA ALA A 189 -11.25 7.68 -0.70
C ALA A 189 -10.55 8.00 -2.03
N ARG A 190 -9.53 7.23 -2.40
CA ARG A 190 -8.83 7.39 -3.67
C ARG A 190 -9.74 7.11 -4.89
N SER A 191 -10.56 6.08 -4.82
CA SER A 191 -11.53 5.75 -5.89
C SER A 191 -12.60 6.84 -6.04
N VAL A 192 -13.15 7.30 -4.93
CA VAL A 192 -14.14 8.40 -4.89
C VAL A 192 -13.51 9.72 -5.32
N GLY A 193 -12.31 10.02 -4.85
CA GLY A 193 -11.56 11.23 -5.21
C GLY A 193 -11.30 11.36 -6.70
N GLY A 194 -11.04 10.24 -7.40
CA GLY A 194 -10.92 10.20 -8.86
C GLY A 194 -12.19 10.69 -9.56
N ALA A 195 -13.36 10.18 -9.15
CA ALA A 195 -14.66 10.59 -9.72
C ALA A 195 -14.98 12.05 -9.39
N ILE A 196 -14.66 12.51 -8.19
CA ILE A 196 -14.81 13.93 -7.79
C ILE A 196 -13.90 14.82 -8.64
N SER A 197 -12.67 14.37 -8.91
CA SER A 197 -11.71 15.11 -9.74
C SER A 197 -12.18 15.27 -11.18
N ASP A 198 -12.84 14.27 -11.77
CA ASP A 198 -13.44 14.39 -13.11
C ASP A 198 -14.53 15.46 -13.15
N LYS A 199 -15.27 15.65 -12.07
CA LYS A 199 -16.40 16.60 -11.99
C LYS A 199 -15.96 18.03 -11.63
N PHE A 200 -15.05 18.19 -10.68
CA PHE A 200 -14.69 19.50 -10.10
C PHE A 200 -13.31 20.01 -10.51
N GLY A 201 -12.54 19.18 -11.22
CA GLY A 201 -11.18 19.46 -11.65
C GLY A 201 -10.12 19.02 -10.64
N GLY A 202 -9.08 18.36 -11.13
CA GLY A 202 -8.03 17.75 -10.30
C GLY A 202 -7.28 18.75 -9.41
N VAL A 203 -7.01 19.98 -9.89
CA VAL A 203 -6.27 20.98 -9.12
C VAL A 203 -7.01 21.38 -7.84
N ARG A 204 -8.32 21.63 -7.94
CA ARG A 204 -9.14 22.02 -6.78
C ARG A 204 -9.24 20.89 -5.77
N VAL A 205 -9.48 19.68 -6.24
CA VAL A 205 -9.59 18.49 -5.38
C VAL A 205 -8.26 18.22 -4.68
N THR A 206 -7.14 18.33 -5.39
CA THR A 206 -5.79 18.18 -4.81
C THR A 206 -5.53 19.24 -3.73
N LEU A 207 -5.86 20.51 -3.98
CA LEU A 207 -5.68 21.57 -3.00
C LEU A 207 -6.49 21.30 -1.72
N ILE A 208 -7.75 20.93 -1.87
CA ILE A 208 -8.63 20.58 -0.73
C ILE A 208 -8.04 19.40 0.05
N ASN A 209 -7.58 18.38 -0.65
CA ASN A 209 -6.94 17.21 -0.03
C ASN A 209 -5.72 17.61 0.81
N PHE A 210 -4.84 18.48 0.32
CA PHE A 210 -3.69 18.95 1.09
C PHE A 210 -4.07 19.76 2.32
N ILE A 211 -5.14 20.58 2.23
CA ILE A 211 -5.66 21.30 3.39
C ILE A 211 -6.16 20.32 4.46
N PHE A 212 -6.93 19.29 4.07
CA PHE A 212 -7.39 18.27 5.00
C PHE A 212 -6.21 17.50 5.61
N MET A 213 -5.23 17.08 4.81
CA MET A 213 -4.03 16.41 5.31
C MET A 213 -3.30 17.25 6.38
N ALA A 214 -3.15 18.56 6.15
CA ALA A 214 -2.53 19.46 7.12
C ALA A 214 -3.35 19.57 8.42
N ILE A 215 -4.68 19.71 8.30
CA ILE A 215 -5.61 19.79 9.45
C ILE A 215 -5.54 18.49 10.26
N PHE A 216 -5.69 17.33 9.63
CA PHE A 216 -5.67 16.04 10.34
C PHE A 216 -4.31 15.74 10.96
N SER A 217 -3.21 16.12 10.29
CA SER A 217 -1.87 16.00 10.88
C SER A 217 -1.70 16.86 12.14
N ALA A 218 -2.24 18.08 12.13
CA ALA A 218 -2.22 18.94 13.31
C ALA A 218 -3.13 18.40 14.43
N LEU A 219 -4.33 17.93 14.10
CA LEU A 219 -5.26 17.32 15.06
C LEU A 219 -4.68 16.04 15.67
N LEU A 220 -3.94 15.24 14.90
CA LEU A 220 -3.29 14.03 15.40
C LEU A 220 -2.38 14.34 16.58
N PHE A 221 -1.62 15.43 16.52
CA PHE A 221 -0.74 15.88 17.59
C PHE A 221 -1.49 16.14 18.91
N LEU A 222 -2.74 16.63 18.81
CA LEU A 222 -3.60 16.91 19.98
C LEU A 222 -4.22 15.63 20.59
N THR A 223 -4.11 14.49 19.93
CA THR A 223 -4.69 13.22 20.42
C THR A 223 -3.64 12.29 21.05
N LEU A 224 -2.34 12.57 20.87
CA LEU A 224 -1.26 11.76 21.42
C LEU A 224 -1.15 11.91 22.94
N PRO A 225 -0.76 10.83 23.67
CA PRO A 225 -0.35 10.95 25.07
C PRO A 225 0.84 11.90 25.23
N GLY A 226 0.80 12.74 26.23
CA GLY A 226 1.87 13.70 26.53
C GLY A 226 1.77 15.05 25.80
N THR A 227 1.10 15.13 24.66
CA THR A 227 0.89 16.39 23.92
C THR A 227 -0.58 16.79 23.84
N GLY A 228 -1.49 15.84 24.03
CA GLY A 228 -2.91 16.03 23.90
C GLY A 228 -3.75 15.19 24.86
N SER A 229 -4.92 14.76 24.40
CA SER A 229 -5.92 14.06 25.23
C SER A 229 -5.50 12.65 25.67
N GLY A 230 -4.57 12.00 24.98
CA GLY A 230 -4.21 10.60 25.20
C GLY A 230 -5.36 9.61 24.96
N ASN A 231 -6.41 10.02 24.23
CA ASN A 231 -7.56 9.19 23.96
C ASN A 231 -7.36 8.41 22.69
N PHE A 232 -7.30 7.06 22.79
CA PHE A 232 -7.10 6.19 21.65
C PHE A 232 -8.19 6.32 20.58
N ILE A 233 -9.45 6.47 20.95
CA ILE A 233 -10.57 6.57 19.99
C ILE A 233 -10.43 7.86 19.18
N ALA A 234 -10.11 8.98 19.83
CA ALA A 234 -9.87 10.26 19.17
C ALA A 234 -8.63 10.18 18.25
N PHE A 235 -7.54 9.60 18.73
CA PHE A 235 -6.34 9.33 17.94
C PHE A 235 -6.66 8.51 16.69
N TYR A 236 -7.40 7.40 16.88
CA TYR A 236 -7.74 6.49 15.80
C TYR A 236 -8.65 7.16 14.76
N ALA A 237 -9.67 7.88 15.20
CA ALA A 237 -10.58 8.61 14.31
C ALA A 237 -9.85 9.66 13.47
N VAL A 238 -8.98 10.46 14.11
CA VAL A 238 -8.19 11.48 13.42
C VAL A 238 -7.16 10.86 12.47
N PHE A 239 -6.57 9.73 12.87
CA PHE A 239 -5.59 9.02 12.03
C PHE A 239 -6.23 8.43 10.76
N MET A 240 -7.53 8.10 10.80
CA MET A 240 -8.29 7.54 9.66
C MET A 240 -8.83 8.61 8.71
N GLY A 241 -8.87 9.89 9.09
CA GLY A 241 -9.33 11.02 8.26
C GLY A 241 -8.26 11.59 7.38
#